data_a188ae1a5e039b30d64b2f23676c5c72
#
_entry.id   a188ae1a5e039b30d64b2f23676c5c72
#
_cell.length_a   1.000
_cell.length_b   1.000
_cell.length_c   1.000
_cell.angle_alpha   90.00
_cell.angle_beta   90.00
_cell.angle_gamma   90.00
#
_symmetry.space_group_name_H-M   'P 1'
#
loop_
_entity.id
_entity.type
_entity.pdbx_description
1 polymer ?
#
loop_
_entity_poly.entity_id
_entity_poly.type
_entity_poly.pdbx_seq_one_letter_code
_entity_poly.pdbx_strand_id
1 'polypeptide(L)'
;MSTQLFDAIDHLAKEKGIDKDILMEALEAALISAYKKNFKSASNVRVELNETTGKMAVYARKTVVPNVEDTQLEISLDEAKSINPSYETDDIIEVEVTPKDFGRIAAQAAKQVVTQRVREAERGVIFSEYIDREDDVMTGIIQRKDSRFVYVNLGKIEAKLAEAEQMPTEEYHIHDRLKVYVTKVENTSKGPQIYISRSHPGLLKRLFEMEVPEIYDGIVEIKSVAREAGDRSKISVHAPDPEIDPVGSCVGQKGQRVQAIVTELKGEKIDIVEWSEDPVVYVSNALSPSKVLKVFVDEEEKATTVVVPDYQLSLAIGKRGQNARLAAKLTGWKIDIKSESDARAEGLLDDIELEEEAYSDNSEDLFE
;
A
#
# COMPACT_ATOMS: atom_id res chain seq x y z
N MET A 1 -2.30 37.45 -29.80
CA MET A 1 -2.25 35.97 -29.53
C MET A 1 -1.42 35.61 -28.29
N SER A 2 -0.32 36.32 -28.03
CA SER A 2 0.56 36.01 -26.86
C SER A 2 0.00 36.42 -25.53
N THR A 3 -0.70 37.54 -25.39
CA THR A 3 -1.38 37.97 -24.14
C THR A 3 -2.45 36.97 -23.75
N GLN A 4 -3.23 36.46 -24.68
CA GLN A 4 -4.24 35.43 -24.44
C GLN A 4 -3.68 34.11 -23.85
N LEU A 5 -2.40 33.80 -24.17
CA LEU A 5 -1.73 32.62 -23.60
C LEU A 5 -1.44 32.81 -22.11
N PHE A 6 -0.89 33.97 -21.73
CA PHE A 6 -0.59 34.29 -20.34
C PHE A 6 -1.87 34.40 -19.51
N ASP A 7 -2.92 35.00 -20.05
CA ASP A 7 -4.25 35.06 -19.40
C ASP A 7 -4.81 33.65 -19.17
N ALA A 8 -4.65 32.75 -20.14
CA ALA A 8 -5.08 31.37 -20.03
C ALA A 8 -4.27 30.59 -18.97
N ILE A 9 -2.96 30.83 -18.89
CA ILE A 9 -2.07 30.24 -17.86
C ILE A 9 -2.48 30.74 -16.46
N ASP A 10 -2.72 32.04 -16.31
CA ASP A 10 -3.17 32.65 -15.07
C ASP A 10 -4.52 32.10 -14.57
N HIS A 11 -5.47 31.97 -15.49
CA HIS A 11 -6.79 31.41 -15.16
C HIS A 11 -6.65 29.96 -14.69
N LEU A 12 -5.84 29.18 -15.35
CA LEU A 12 -5.63 27.77 -15.06
C LEU A 12 -4.84 27.55 -13.77
N ALA A 13 -3.84 28.39 -13.50
CA ALA A 13 -3.12 28.41 -12.24
C ALA A 13 -4.07 28.61 -11.05
N LYS A 14 -4.95 29.59 -11.15
CA LYS A 14 -5.97 29.90 -10.13
C LYS A 14 -7.02 28.79 -9.99
N GLU A 15 -7.54 28.27 -11.10
CA GLU A 15 -8.57 27.23 -11.11
C GLU A 15 -8.07 25.91 -10.52
N LYS A 16 -6.82 25.52 -10.81
CA LYS A 16 -6.23 24.25 -10.40
C LYS A 16 -5.34 24.35 -9.16
N GLY A 17 -5.15 25.57 -8.62
CA GLY A 17 -4.28 25.78 -7.45
C GLY A 17 -2.80 25.49 -7.71
N ILE A 18 -2.35 25.68 -8.95
CA ILE A 18 -0.95 25.46 -9.35
C ILE A 18 -0.22 26.80 -9.27
N ASP A 19 1.00 26.79 -8.71
CA ASP A 19 1.83 27.97 -8.66
C ASP A 19 2.17 28.44 -10.07
N LYS A 20 1.94 29.73 -10.34
CA LYS A 20 2.18 30.35 -11.65
C LYS A 20 3.66 30.30 -12.02
N ASP A 21 4.56 30.53 -11.07
CA ASP A 21 6.00 30.58 -11.32
C ASP A 21 6.51 29.20 -11.79
N ILE A 22 5.98 28.12 -11.23
CA ILE A 22 6.27 26.75 -11.67
C ILE A 22 5.80 26.50 -13.11
N LEU A 23 4.64 27.05 -13.49
CA LEU A 23 4.15 26.93 -14.86
C LEU A 23 5.03 27.72 -15.83
N MET A 24 5.48 28.90 -15.44
CA MET A 24 6.34 29.77 -16.26
C MET A 24 7.73 29.16 -16.46
N GLU A 25 8.36 28.65 -15.42
CA GLU A 25 9.66 27.94 -15.50
C GLU A 25 9.58 26.71 -16.42
N ALA A 26 8.51 25.92 -16.26
CA ALA A 26 8.29 24.74 -17.11
C ALA A 26 8.05 25.15 -18.59
N LEU A 27 7.36 26.27 -18.82
CA LEU A 27 7.15 26.80 -20.15
C LEU A 27 8.47 27.26 -20.80
N GLU A 28 9.30 28.00 -20.08
CA GLU A 28 10.62 28.42 -20.52
C GLU A 28 11.49 27.23 -20.92
N ALA A 29 11.59 26.22 -20.05
CA ALA A 29 12.33 25.00 -20.32
C ALA A 29 11.83 24.25 -21.56
N ALA A 30 10.50 24.17 -21.73
CA ALA A 30 9.90 23.53 -22.90
C ALA A 30 10.16 24.32 -24.18
N LEU A 31 10.14 25.65 -24.11
CA LEU A 31 10.42 26.52 -25.26
C LEU A 31 11.88 26.41 -25.67
N ILE A 32 12.83 26.37 -24.75
CA ILE A 32 14.24 26.11 -25.02
C ILE A 32 14.42 24.77 -25.72
N SER A 33 13.78 23.73 -25.22
CA SER A 33 13.84 22.39 -25.81
C SER A 33 13.22 22.34 -27.19
N ALA A 34 12.06 22.99 -27.39
CA ALA A 34 11.39 23.09 -28.68
C ALA A 34 12.21 23.89 -29.71
N TYR A 35 12.84 24.96 -29.28
CA TYR A 35 13.75 25.72 -30.13
C TYR A 35 14.93 24.87 -30.63
N LYS A 36 15.65 24.23 -29.69
CA LYS A 36 16.79 23.35 -30.02
C LYS A 36 16.40 22.24 -30.99
N LYS A 37 15.24 21.62 -30.79
CA LYS A 37 14.74 20.53 -31.63
C LYS A 37 14.36 20.99 -33.04
N ASN A 38 13.65 22.12 -33.15
CA ASN A 38 13.14 22.60 -34.45
C ASN A 38 14.23 23.26 -35.31
N PHE A 39 15.18 23.94 -34.68
CA PHE A 39 16.23 24.69 -35.40
C PHE A 39 17.58 23.97 -35.37
N LYS A 40 17.63 22.72 -34.83
CA LYS A 40 18.86 21.91 -34.73
C LYS A 40 20.04 22.69 -34.14
N SER A 41 19.75 23.65 -33.27
CA SER A 41 20.73 24.54 -32.67
C SER A 41 21.41 23.87 -31.47
N ALA A 42 22.75 23.81 -31.52
CA ALA A 42 23.58 23.43 -30.36
C ALA A 42 23.80 24.60 -29.41
N SER A 43 23.36 25.83 -29.81
CA SER A 43 23.62 27.05 -29.03
C SER A 43 22.96 27.03 -27.64
N ASN A 44 23.65 27.67 -26.69
CA ASN A 44 23.10 27.95 -25.37
C ASN A 44 22.10 29.12 -25.53
N VAL A 45 20.79 28.78 -25.41
CA VAL A 45 19.73 29.75 -25.61
C VAL A 45 18.97 30.00 -24.31
N ARG A 46 18.56 31.26 -24.13
CA ARG A 46 17.63 31.72 -23.09
C ARG A 46 16.34 32.18 -23.79
N VAL A 47 15.22 31.84 -23.20
CA VAL A 47 13.92 32.36 -23.63
C VAL A 47 13.48 33.41 -22.62
N GLU A 48 13.01 34.52 -23.12
CA GLU A 48 12.43 35.58 -22.28
C GLU A 48 10.94 35.70 -22.58
N LEU A 49 10.15 35.62 -21.53
CA LEU A 49 8.70 35.70 -21.56
C LEU A 49 8.27 37.02 -20.88
N ASN A 50 7.78 37.97 -21.63
CA ASN A 50 7.25 39.22 -21.09
C ASN A 50 5.75 39.14 -21.02
N GLU A 51 5.24 38.94 -19.83
CA GLU A 51 3.81 38.78 -19.54
C GLU A 51 2.99 40.05 -19.89
N THR A 52 3.55 41.22 -19.64
CA THR A 52 2.86 42.52 -19.85
C THR A 52 2.65 42.83 -21.33
N THR A 53 3.68 42.59 -22.14
CA THR A 53 3.62 42.86 -23.57
C THR A 53 3.21 41.64 -24.41
N GLY A 54 3.22 40.47 -23.80
CA GLY A 54 3.04 39.20 -24.47
C GLY A 54 4.17 38.84 -25.41
N LYS A 55 5.34 39.53 -25.37
CA LYS A 55 6.48 39.26 -26.24
C LYS A 55 7.21 38.00 -25.72
N MET A 56 7.54 37.12 -26.66
CA MET A 56 8.39 35.96 -26.43
C MET A 56 9.62 36.11 -27.33
N ALA A 57 10.80 36.13 -26.71
CA ALA A 57 12.04 36.30 -27.41
C ALA A 57 13.03 35.19 -27.06
N VAL A 58 13.82 34.77 -28.03
CA VAL A 58 14.91 33.80 -27.87
C VAL A 58 16.23 34.52 -28.06
N TYR A 59 17.09 34.39 -27.06
CA TYR A 59 18.44 34.95 -27.07
C TYR A 59 19.45 33.80 -27.11
N ALA A 60 20.33 33.80 -28.08
CA ALA A 60 21.48 32.92 -28.13
C ALA A 60 22.66 33.56 -27.41
N ARG A 61 23.27 32.82 -26.50
CA ARG A 61 24.52 33.23 -25.86
C ARG A 61 25.66 32.85 -26.75
N LYS A 62 26.40 33.86 -27.19
CA LYS A 62 27.55 33.70 -28.08
C LYS A 62 28.79 34.27 -27.44
N THR A 63 29.93 33.58 -27.62
CA THR A 63 31.24 34.05 -27.18
C THR A 63 31.84 34.94 -28.26
N VAL A 64 32.39 36.05 -27.83
CA VAL A 64 33.11 36.99 -28.74
C VAL A 64 34.50 36.42 -29.03
N VAL A 65 34.76 36.17 -30.33
CA VAL A 65 36.03 35.59 -30.78
C VAL A 65 36.63 36.45 -31.90
N PRO A 66 37.99 36.45 -32.07
CA PRO A 66 38.62 37.15 -33.19
C PRO A 66 38.23 36.54 -34.54
N ASN A 67 38.17 35.20 -34.62
CA ASN A 67 37.79 34.47 -35.83
C ASN A 67 36.67 33.49 -35.47
N VAL A 68 35.53 33.57 -36.14
CA VAL A 68 34.35 32.76 -35.93
C VAL A 68 34.55 31.40 -36.60
N GLU A 69 34.54 30.32 -35.80
CA GLU A 69 34.53 28.92 -36.26
C GLU A 69 33.11 28.37 -36.33
N ASP A 70 32.28 28.66 -35.31
CA ASP A 70 30.88 28.26 -35.24
C ASP A 70 29.96 29.50 -35.10
N THR A 71 29.28 29.86 -36.17
CA THR A 71 28.33 31.00 -36.19
C THR A 71 27.15 30.85 -35.21
N GLN A 72 26.89 29.64 -34.67
CA GLN A 72 25.83 29.44 -33.70
C GLN A 72 26.30 29.75 -32.25
N LEU A 73 27.57 29.51 -31.95
CA LEU A 73 28.15 29.68 -30.62
C LEU A 73 29.02 30.92 -30.48
N GLU A 74 29.47 31.46 -31.57
CA GLU A 74 30.47 32.54 -31.62
C GLU A 74 29.99 33.75 -32.42
N ILE A 75 30.56 34.87 -32.12
CA ILE A 75 30.36 36.13 -32.84
C ILE A 75 31.72 36.85 -32.98
N SER A 76 31.93 37.52 -34.10
CA SER A 76 33.19 38.26 -34.29
C SER A 76 33.27 39.50 -33.40
N LEU A 77 34.48 39.87 -33.04
CA LEU A 77 34.73 41.08 -32.21
C LEU A 77 34.18 42.34 -32.90
N ASP A 78 34.26 42.43 -34.24
CA ASP A 78 33.76 43.58 -35.00
C ASP A 78 32.24 43.67 -34.94
N GLU A 79 31.53 42.55 -35.09
CA GLU A 79 30.08 42.50 -34.93
C GLU A 79 29.66 42.77 -33.49
N ALA A 80 30.36 42.21 -32.47
CA ALA A 80 30.10 42.47 -31.06
C ALA A 80 30.25 43.94 -30.74
N LYS A 81 31.31 44.60 -31.21
CA LYS A 81 31.55 46.05 -31.00
C LYS A 81 30.53 46.92 -31.72
N SER A 82 29.90 46.43 -32.80
CA SER A 82 28.82 47.18 -33.46
C SER A 82 27.54 47.21 -32.59
N ILE A 83 27.35 46.20 -31.70
CA ILE A 83 26.24 46.14 -30.73
C ILE A 83 26.58 47.02 -29.51
N ASN A 84 27.77 46.84 -28.95
CA ASN A 84 28.25 47.64 -27.84
C ASN A 84 29.79 47.76 -27.94
N PRO A 85 30.36 49.00 -28.01
CA PRO A 85 31.78 49.22 -28.16
C PRO A 85 32.65 48.71 -26.98
N SER A 86 32.02 48.39 -25.86
CA SER A 86 32.71 47.92 -24.67
C SER A 86 33.01 46.41 -24.64
N TYR A 87 32.52 45.66 -25.63
CA TYR A 87 32.75 44.20 -25.70
C TYR A 87 34.21 43.89 -26.10
N GLU A 88 34.77 42.91 -25.38
CA GLU A 88 36.11 42.38 -25.59
C GLU A 88 36.07 40.91 -26.01
N THR A 89 37.21 40.37 -26.44
CA THR A 89 37.34 38.95 -26.77
C THR A 89 37.08 38.13 -25.49
N ASP A 90 36.43 36.98 -25.64
CA ASP A 90 35.94 36.05 -24.60
C ASP A 90 34.72 36.54 -23.79
N ASP A 91 34.19 37.72 -24.09
CA ASP A 91 32.90 38.13 -23.53
C ASP A 91 31.74 37.26 -24.06
N ILE A 92 30.72 37.07 -23.21
CA ILE A 92 29.49 36.37 -23.59
C ILE A 92 28.43 37.44 -23.84
N ILE A 93 27.88 37.45 -25.05
CA ILE A 93 26.79 38.34 -25.43
C ILE A 93 25.51 37.58 -25.74
N GLU A 94 24.38 38.20 -25.45
CA GLU A 94 23.04 37.68 -25.80
C GLU A 94 22.54 38.38 -27.06
N VAL A 95 22.33 37.61 -28.14
CA VAL A 95 21.82 38.09 -29.40
C VAL A 95 20.41 37.55 -29.64
N GLU A 96 19.44 38.41 -29.93
CA GLU A 96 18.08 37.98 -30.25
C GLU A 96 18.06 37.20 -31.57
N VAL A 97 17.62 35.94 -31.49
CA VAL A 97 17.55 34.99 -32.62
C VAL A 97 16.14 34.46 -32.82
N THR A 98 15.14 35.20 -32.41
CA THR A 98 13.73 34.78 -32.42
C THR A 98 13.26 34.49 -33.85
N PRO A 99 12.88 33.23 -34.18
CA PRO A 99 12.37 32.89 -35.49
C PRO A 99 10.95 33.45 -35.72
N LYS A 100 10.62 33.75 -36.99
CA LYS A 100 9.31 34.30 -37.36
C LYS A 100 8.13 33.41 -36.94
N ASP A 101 8.31 32.10 -36.96
CA ASP A 101 7.27 31.13 -36.62
C ASP A 101 7.30 30.68 -35.14
N PHE A 102 8.14 31.32 -34.33
CA PHE A 102 8.32 30.94 -32.93
C PHE A 102 7.02 30.99 -32.09
N GLY A 103 6.13 31.92 -32.41
CA GLY A 103 4.83 32.03 -31.73
C GLY A 103 3.94 30.79 -31.87
N ARG A 104 4.00 30.05 -32.97
CA ARG A 104 3.28 28.77 -33.13
C ARG A 104 3.89 27.67 -32.32
N ILE A 105 5.23 27.60 -32.32
CA ILE A 105 5.99 26.62 -31.52
C ILE A 105 5.71 26.86 -30.03
N ALA A 106 5.72 28.13 -29.60
CA ALA A 106 5.44 28.54 -28.24
C ALA A 106 4.02 28.17 -27.80
N ALA A 107 3.01 28.41 -28.61
CA ALA A 107 1.63 28.04 -28.31
C ALA A 107 1.45 26.50 -28.15
N GLN A 108 2.13 25.73 -29.01
CA GLN A 108 2.08 24.26 -28.91
C GLN A 108 2.82 23.74 -27.68
N ALA A 109 4.00 24.28 -27.39
CA ALA A 109 4.77 23.95 -26.19
C ALA A 109 4.00 24.30 -24.91
N ALA A 110 3.41 25.51 -24.87
CA ALA A 110 2.60 25.93 -23.73
C ALA A 110 1.40 25.01 -23.48
N LYS A 111 0.66 24.65 -24.54
CA LYS A 111 -0.45 23.68 -24.41
C LYS A 111 0.02 22.34 -23.82
N GLN A 112 1.19 21.86 -24.26
CA GLN A 112 1.77 20.61 -23.76
C GLN A 112 2.16 20.72 -22.28
N VAL A 113 2.88 21.78 -21.90
CA VAL A 113 3.34 22.03 -20.52
C VAL A 113 2.16 22.16 -19.58
N VAL A 114 1.19 23.01 -19.92
CA VAL A 114 -0.01 23.22 -19.11
C VAL A 114 -0.77 21.91 -18.94
N THR A 115 -1.01 21.17 -20.01
CA THR A 115 -1.69 19.86 -19.93
C THR A 115 -0.94 18.89 -19.02
N GLN A 116 0.39 18.88 -19.10
CA GLN A 116 1.23 18.01 -18.28
C GLN A 116 1.17 18.42 -16.81
N ARG A 117 1.31 19.70 -16.49
CA ARG A 117 1.28 20.20 -15.11
C ARG A 117 -0.09 20.03 -14.44
N VAL A 118 -1.17 20.24 -15.18
CA VAL A 118 -2.52 19.96 -14.69
C VAL A 118 -2.67 18.48 -14.33
N ARG A 119 -2.23 17.58 -15.21
CA ARG A 119 -2.26 16.14 -14.93
C ARG A 119 -1.41 15.76 -13.72
N GLU A 120 -0.23 16.37 -13.55
CA GLU A 120 0.64 16.14 -12.40
C GLU A 120 -0.02 16.62 -11.10
N ALA A 121 -0.64 17.81 -11.11
CA ALA A 121 -1.37 18.34 -9.96
C ALA A 121 -2.58 17.46 -9.60
N GLU A 122 -3.40 17.06 -10.58
CA GLU A 122 -4.54 16.15 -10.37
C GLU A 122 -4.08 14.80 -9.78
N ARG A 123 -2.96 14.26 -10.26
CA ARG A 123 -2.34 13.04 -9.73
C ARG A 123 -1.85 13.22 -8.29
N GLY A 124 -1.25 14.38 -7.99
CA GLY A 124 -0.81 14.71 -6.63
C GLY A 124 -1.97 14.75 -5.65
N VAL A 125 -3.09 15.37 -6.02
CA VAL A 125 -4.31 15.41 -5.21
C VAL A 125 -4.86 13.99 -4.97
N ILE A 126 -4.93 13.16 -6.03
CA ILE A 126 -5.37 11.77 -5.89
C ILE A 126 -4.41 11.00 -4.97
N PHE A 127 -3.10 11.12 -5.16
CA PHE A 127 -2.13 10.45 -4.31
C PHE A 127 -2.28 10.82 -2.84
N SER A 128 -2.41 12.13 -2.54
CA SER A 128 -2.58 12.62 -1.17
C SER A 128 -3.89 12.13 -0.52
N GLU A 129 -4.97 11.98 -1.30
CA GLU A 129 -6.25 11.48 -0.80
C GLU A 129 -6.20 9.98 -0.43
N TYR A 130 -5.40 9.20 -1.17
CA TYR A 130 -5.37 7.75 -0.98
C TYR A 130 -4.19 7.26 -0.13
N ILE A 131 -3.14 8.06 0.09
CA ILE A 131 -1.99 7.64 0.91
C ILE A 131 -2.42 7.33 2.35
N ASP A 132 -3.36 8.10 2.90
CA ASP A 132 -3.90 7.90 4.24
C ASP A 132 -4.87 6.70 4.32
N ARG A 133 -5.11 6.03 3.20
CA ARG A 133 -5.94 4.82 3.10
C ARG A 133 -5.13 3.53 3.02
N GLU A 134 -3.80 3.61 3.11
CA GLU A 134 -3.00 2.41 3.31
C GLU A 134 -3.44 1.69 4.59
N ASP A 135 -3.38 0.37 4.57
CA ASP A 135 -3.83 -0.49 5.65
C ASP A 135 -5.32 -0.35 6.03
N ASP A 136 -6.15 0.22 5.15
CA ASP A 136 -7.59 0.38 5.35
C ASP A 136 -8.41 -0.43 4.34
N VAL A 137 -9.71 -0.58 4.60
CA VAL A 137 -10.67 -1.24 3.71
C VAL A 137 -11.49 -0.20 2.96
N MET A 138 -11.48 -0.34 1.64
CA MET A 138 -12.31 0.47 0.75
C MET A 138 -13.34 -0.39 0.02
N THR A 139 -14.51 0.20 -0.23
CA THR A 139 -15.52 -0.42 -1.10
C THR A 139 -15.38 0.14 -2.51
N GLY A 140 -15.14 -0.75 -3.47
CA GLY A 140 -15.08 -0.40 -4.88
C GLY A 140 -16.10 -1.15 -5.72
N ILE A 141 -16.15 -0.81 -7.01
CA ILE A 141 -17.01 -1.45 -8.00
C ILE A 141 -16.13 -2.06 -9.09
N ILE A 142 -16.36 -3.33 -9.39
CA ILE A 142 -15.63 -4.03 -10.45
C ILE A 142 -16.06 -3.46 -11.80
N GLN A 143 -15.12 -2.90 -12.56
CA GLN A 143 -15.39 -2.31 -13.88
C GLN A 143 -15.07 -3.26 -15.03
N ARG A 144 -13.98 -4.00 -14.90
CA ARG A 144 -13.53 -4.96 -15.92
C ARG A 144 -12.61 -6.00 -15.32
N LYS A 145 -12.45 -7.09 -16.05
CA LYS A 145 -11.55 -8.21 -15.71
C LYS A 145 -10.77 -8.61 -16.95
N ASP A 146 -9.50 -8.90 -16.79
CA ASP A 146 -8.67 -9.58 -17.77
C ASP A 146 -8.07 -10.87 -17.20
N SER A 147 -7.13 -11.48 -17.91
CA SER A 147 -6.50 -12.75 -17.49
C SER A 147 -5.60 -12.62 -16.24
N ARG A 148 -5.19 -11.43 -15.85
CA ARG A 148 -4.24 -11.19 -14.75
C ARG A 148 -4.80 -10.33 -13.63
N PHE A 149 -5.77 -9.46 -13.95
CA PHE A 149 -6.25 -8.46 -13.02
C PHE A 149 -7.77 -8.35 -13.03
N VAL A 150 -8.32 -8.10 -11.85
CA VAL A 150 -9.65 -7.51 -11.69
C VAL A 150 -9.47 -6.02 -11.41
N TYR A 151 -10.14 -5.18 -12.17
CA TYR A 151 -10.05 -3.73 -12.05
C TYR A 151 -11.21 -3.21 -11.23
N VAL A 152 -10.89 -2.58 -10.12
CA VAL A 152 -11.86 -2.09 -9.13
C VAL A 152 -11.79 -0.57 -9.08
N ASN A 153 -12.90 0.08 -9.35
CA ASN A 153 -13.04 1.52 -9.22
C ASN A 153 -13.26 1.90 -7.75
N LEU A 154 -12.35 2.67 -7.18
CA LEU A 154 -12.40 3.16 -5.81
C LEU A 154 -12.96 4.59 -5.71
N GLY A 155 -13.60 5.09 -6.78
CA GLY A 155 -14.15 6.44 -6.89
C GLY A 155 -13.38 7.27 -7.91
N LYS A 156 -12.26 7.88 -7.51
CA LYS A 156 -11.45 8.73 -8.41
C LYS A 156 -10.37 7.97 -9.19
N ILE A 157 -10.08 6.74 -8.79
CA ILE A 157 -9.02 5.93 -9.39
C ILE A 157 -9.45 4.47 -9.55
N GLU A 158 -8.93 3.81 -10.56
CA GLU A 158 -9.04 2.38 -10.79
C GLU A 158 -7.83 1.66 -10.15
N ALA A 159 -8.09 0.76 -9.20
CA ALA A 159 -7.10 -0.10 -8.59
C ALA A 159 -7.06 -1.48 -9.26
N LYS A 160 -5.92 -2.16 -9.13
CA LYS A 160 -5.69 -3.49 -9.73
C LYS A 160 -5.63 -4.55 -8.64
N LEU A 161 -6.56 -5.50 -8.69
CA LEU A 161 -6.53 -6.70 -7.88
C LEU A 161 -5.82 -7.81 -8.68
N ALA A 162 -4.57 -8.07 -8.35
CA ALA A 162 -3.77 -9.10 -9.01
C ALA A 162 -4.29 -10.51 -8.69
N GLU A 163 -4.04 -11.49 -9.55
CA GLU A 163 -4.49 -12.87 -9.38
C GLU A 163 -4.04 -13.47 -8.03
N ALA A 164 -2.80 -13.20 -7.60
CA ALA A 164 -2.27 -13.65 -6.32
C ALA A 164 -2.97 -13.03 -5.09
N GLU A 165 -3.62 -11.89 -5.28
CA GLU A 165 -4.35 -11.16 -4.26
C GLU A 165 -5.87 -11.43 -4.30
N GLN A 166 -6.34 -12.23 -5.26
CA GLN A 166 -7.72 -12.68 -5.37
C GLN A 166 -7.97 -13.86 -4.43
N MET A 167 -9.22 -14.02 -4.00
CA MET A 167 -9.62 -15.21 -3.25
C MET A 167 -10.00 -16.34 -4.23
N PRO A 168 -9.47 -17.55 -4.04
CA PRO A 168 -9.73 -18.68 -4.93
C PRO A 168 -11.21 -19.09 -5.02
N THR A 169 -11.97 -18.76 -3.98
CA THR A 169 -13.39 -19.11 -3.83
C THR A 169 -14.35 -18.02 -4.31
N GLU A 170 -13.83 -16.86 -4.73
CA GLU A 170 -14.63 -15.74 -5.19
C GLU A 170 -14.75 -15.69 -6.70
N GLU A 171 -15.96 -15.43 -7.18
CA GLU A 171 -16.22 -15.03 -8.54
C GLU A 171 -16.38 -13.51 -8.61
N TYR A 172 -15.67 -12.89 -9.57
CA TYR A 172 -15.64 -11.44 -9.74
C TYR A 172 -16.44 -11.06 -11.00
N HIS A 173 -17.64 -10.48 -10.80
CA HIS A 173 -18.51 -10.03 -11.88
C HIS A 173 -18.45 -8.50 -12.03
N ILE A 174 -18.60 -8.03 -13.27
CA ILE A 174 -18.66 -6.60 -13.57
C ILE A 174 -19.87 -5.99 -12.87
N HIS A 175 -19.70 -4.82 -12.27
CA HIS A 175 -20.64 -4.06 -11.45
C HIS A 175 -20.86 -4.58 -10.02
N ASP A 176 -20.23 -5.69 -9.61
CA ASP A 176 -20.27 -6.11 -8.22
C ASP A 176 -19.54 -5.10 -7.32
N ARG A 177 -20.10 -4.90 -6.13
CA ARG A 177 -19.45 -4.18 -5.05
C ARG A 177 -18.51 -5.11 -4.31
N LEU A 178 -17.28 -4.66 -4.08
CA LEU A 178 -16.25 -5.44 -3.43
C LEU A 178 -15.53 -4.60 -2.38
N LYS A 179 -15.44 -5.11 -1.15
CA LYS A 179 -14.55 -4.55 -0.14
C LYS A 179 -13.15 -5.06 -0.40
N VAL A 180 -12.19 -4.16 -0.46
CA VAL A 180 -10.78 -4.49 -0.73
C VAL A 180 -9.88 -3.83 0.32
N TYR A 181 -8.84 -4.53 0.72
CA TYR A 181 -7.80 -3.99 1.58
C TYR A 181 -6.76 -3.27 0.74
N VAL A 182 -6.42 -2.04 1.09
CA VAL A 182 -5.37 -1.27 0.43
C VAL A 182 -4.03 -1.67 1.02
N THR A 183 -3.23 -2.39 0.26
CA THR A 183 -1.91 -2.85 0.73
C THR A 183 -0.82 -1.80 0.56
N LYS A 184 -0.94 -0.95 -0.47
CA LYS A 184 0.06 0.07 -0.78
C LYS A 184 -0.48 1.13 -1.74
N VAL A 185 -0.02 2.36 -1.57
CA VAL A 185 -0.25 3.47 -2.49
C VAL A 185 1.09 4.00 -2.97
N GLU A 186 1.35 3.95 -4.26
CA GLU A 186 2.61 4.41 -4.86
C GLU A 186 2.38 5.52 -5.86
N ASN A 187 3.28 6.51 -5.88
CA ASN A 187 3.31 7.52 -6.93
C ASN A 187 4.32 7.11 -8.01
N THR A 188 3.84 6.72 -9.16
CA THR A 188 4.68 6.30 -10.30
C THR A 188 4.75 7.38 -11.37
N SER A 189 5.69 7.24 -12.33
CA SER A 189 5.78 8.13 -13.50
C SER A 189 4.48 8.18 -14.33
N LYS A 190 3.64 7.14 -14.24
CA LYS A 190 2.33 7.07 -14.91
C LYS A 190 1.18 7.62 -14.06
N GLY A 191 1.46 7.99 -12.81
CA GLY A 191 0.52 8.48 -11.81
C GLY A 191 0.40 7.55 -10.59
N PRO A 192 -0.48 7.90 -9.63
CA PRO A 192 -0.70 7.08 -8.45
C PRO A 192 -1.21 5.69 -8.83
N GLN A 193 -0.68 4.67 -8.16
CA GLN A 193 -1.14 3.30 -8.27
C GLN A 193 -1.52 2.79 -6.88
N ILE A 194 -2.70 2.18 -6.79
CA ILE A 194 -3.22 1.59 -5.57
C ILE A 194 -3.22 0.08 -5.73
N TYR A 195 -2.50 -0.58 -4.83
CA TYR A 195 -2.47 -2.03 -4.73
C TYR A 195 -3.50 -2.48 -3.70
N ILE A 196 -4.31 -3.42 -4.10
CA ILE A 196 -5.43 -3.92 -3.29
C ILE A 196 -5.38 -5.43 -3.18
N SER A 197 -5.90 -5.94 -2.07
CA SER A 197 -5.94 -7.38 -1.79
C SER A 197 -7.27 -7.81 -1.21
N ARG A 198 -7.67 -9.04 -1.53
CA ARG A 198 -8.75 -9.79 -0.88
C ARG A 198 -8.19 -10.92 -0.01
N SER A 199 -6.95 -11.34 -0.25
CA SER A 199 -6.28 -12.44 0.46
C SER A 199 -5.49 -11.98 1.69
N HIS A 200 -5.17 -10.69 1.81
CA HIS A 200 -4.35 -10.17 2.90
C HIS A 200 -5.01 -10.33 4.28
N PRO A 201 -4.26 -10.73 5.33
CA PRO A 201 -4.80 -10.85 6.70
C PRO A 201 -5.38 -9.55 7.24
N GLY A 202 -4.83 -8.41 6.85
CA GLY A 202 -5.32 -7.07 7.22
C GLY A 202 -6.79 -6.83 6.83
N LEU A 203 -7.27 -7.44 5.73
CA LEU A 203 -8.68 -7.37 5.38
C LEU A 203 -9.57 -7.93 6.50
N LEU A 204 -9.22 -9.10 7.01
CA LEU A 204 -9.98 -9.74 8.09
C LEU A 204 -9.97 -8.87 9.35
N LYS A 205 -8.80 -8.35 9.73
CA LYS A 205 -8.65 -7.45 10.87
C LYS A 205 -9.57 -6.23 10.75
N ARG A 206 -9.54 -5.54 9.61
CA ARG A 206 -10.38 -4.37 9.38
C ARG A 206 -11.87 -4.68 9.31
N LEU A 207 -12.25 -5.84 8.77
CA LEU A 207 -13.65 -6.27 8.79
C LEU A 207 -14.16 -6.47 10.23
N PHE A 208 -13.35 -7.03 11.12
CA PHE A 208 -13.69 -7.12 12.54
C PHE A 208 -13.80 -5.74 13.19
N GLU A 209 -12.87 -4.82 12.92
CA GLU A 209 -12.95 -3.44 13.43
C GLU A 209 -14.23 -2.71 12.97
N MET A 210 -14.72 -3.01 11.77
CA MET A 210 -15.96 -2.43 11.25
C MET A 210 -17.23 -3.05 11.84
N GLU A 211 -17.20 -4.33 12.19
CA GLU A 211 -18.39 -5.09 12.64
C GLU A 211 -18.51 -5.15 14.17
N VAL A 212 -17.39 -5.01 14.89
CA VAL A 212 -17.30 -5.18 16.35
C VAL A 212 -16.96 -3.84 17.00
N PRO A 213 -17.94 -3.14 17.60
CA PRO A 213 -17.70 -1.84 18.26
C PRO A 213 -16.62 -1.90 19.33
N GLU A 214 -16.56 -2.97 20.10
CA GLU A 214 -15.58 -3.15 21.17
C GLU A 214 -14.14 -3.20 20.66
N ILE A 215 -13.93 -3.65 19.40
CA ILE A 215 -12.62 -3.58 18.73
C ILE A 215 -12.36 -2.17 18.22
N TYR A 216 -13.36 -1.53 17.64
CA TYR A 216 -13.26 -0.15 17.14
C TYR A 216 -12.90 0.83 18.26
N ASP A 217 -13.51 0.66 19.42
CA ASP A 217 -13.29 1.49 20.62
C ASP A 217 -12.00 1.11 21.38
N GLY A 218 -11.28 0.07 20.95
CA GLY A 218 -10.04 -0.39 21.58
C GLY A 218 -10.22 -1.14 22.89
N ILE A 219 -11.44 -1.55 23.22
CA ILE A 219 -11.78 -2.35 24.43
C ILE A 219 -11.33 -3.79 24.24
N VAL A 220 -11.47 -4.32 23.04
CA VAL A 220 -10.97 -5.63 22.61
C VAL A 220 -9.89 -5.44 21.56
N GLU A 221 -8.76 -6.10 21.71
CA GLU A 221 -7.64 -6.02 20.80
C GLU A 221 -7.50 -7.31 20.00
N ILE A 222 -7.27 -7.19 18.67
CA ILE A 222 -6.84 -8.31 17.85
C ILE A 222 -5.31 -8.40 17.94
N LYS A 223 -4.81 -9.46 18.59
CA LYS A 223 -3.37 -9.69 18.79
C LYS A 223 -2.71 -10.31 17.57
N SER A 224 -3.36 -11.26 16.91
CA SER A 224 -2.80 -11.95 15.74
C SER A 224 -3.89 -12.45 14.80
N VAL A 225 -3.53 -12.61 13.52
CA VAL A 225 -4.38 -13.16 12.47
C VAL A 225 -3.58 -14.17 11.65
N ALA A 226 -4.08 -15.40 11.57
CA ALA A 226 -3.57 -16.43 10.67
C ALA A 226 -4.66 -16.76 9.64
N ARG A 227 -4.37 -16.57 8.34
CA ARG A 227 -5.38 -16.65 7.28
C ARG A 227 -4.95 -17.57 6.15
N GLU A 228 -5.84 -18.45 5.76
CA GLU A 228 -5.85 -19.16 4.47
C GLU A 228 -7.08 -18.68 3.70
N ALA A 229 -6.88 -17.63 2.90
CA ALA A 229 -7.94 -16.89 2.26
C ALA A 229 -8.89 -17.77 1.45
N GLY A 230 -10.19 -17.60 1.67
CA GLY A 230 -11.25 -18.38 1.02
C GLY A 230 -11.53 -19.74 1.65
N ASP A 231 -10.75 -20.21 2.62
CA ASP A 231 -10.97 -21.50 3.28
C ASP A 231 -11.20 -21.31 4.80
N ARG A 232 -10.17 -20.99 5.54
CA ARG A 232 -10.26 -20.85 6.99
C ARG A 232 -9.26 -19.86 7.55
N SER A 233 -9.68 -19.15 8.60
CA SER A 233 -8.84 -18.19 9.31
C SER A 233 -8.97 -18.36 10.82
N LYS A 234 -7.93 -17.98 11.54
CA LYS A 234 -7.94 -17.86 13.00
C LYS A 234 -7.56 -16.44 13.38
N ILE A 235 -8.26 -15.88 14.36
CA ILE A 235 -7.88 -14.62 15.00
C ILE A 235 -7.73 -14.85 16.52
N SER A 236 -6.76 -14.19 17.11
CA SER A 236 -6.62 -14.12 18.55
C SER A 236 -6.99 -12.74 19.05
N VAL A 237 -7.82 -12.70 20.09
CA VAL A 237 -8.38 -11.48 20.67
C VAL A 237 -8.10 -11.44 22.18
N HIS A 238 -7.97 -10.23 22.70
CA HIS A 238 -7.68 -9.99 24.11
C HIS A 238 -8.45 -8.77 24.61
N ALA A 239 -8.93 -8.82 25.81
CA ALA A 239 -9.46 -7.67 26.52
C ALA A 239 -8.59 -7.42 27.78
N PRO A 240 -8.05 -6.19 27.96
CA PRO A 240 -7.31 -5.85 29.18
C PRO A 240 -8.18 -5.91 30.44
N ASP A 241 -9.48 -5.67 30.31
CA ASP A 241 -10.45 -5.78 31.39
C ASP A 241 -10.97 -7.22 31.48
N PRO A 242 -10.73 -7.93 32.60
CA PRO A 242 -11.14 -9.32 32.78
C PRO A 242 -12.67 -9.52 32.87
N GLU A 243 -13.46 -8.45 33.07
CA GLU A 243 -14.93 -8.52 33.04
C GLU A 243 -15.50 -8.61 31.62
N ILE A 244 -14.66 -8.37 30.60
CA ILE A 244 -15.08 -8.37 29.20
C ILE A 244 -14.68 -9.71 28.56
N ASP A 245 -15.66 -10.39 27.96
CA ASP A 245 -15.43 -11.57 27.14
C ASP A 245 -15.03 -11.13 25.71
N PRO A 246 -13.73 -11.21 25.33
CA PRO A 246 -13.27 -10.75 24.03
C PRO A 246 -13.75 -11.64 22.88
N VAL A 247 -13.92 -12.93 23.11
CA VAL A 247 -14.42 -13.89 22.12
C VAL A 247 -15.91 -13.69 21.89
N GLY A 248 -16.69 -13.59 22.97
CA GLY A 248 -18.13 -13.33 22.91
C GLY A 248 -18.46 -12.01 22.21
N SER A 249 -17.68 -10.95 22.45
CA SER A 249 -17.82 -9.65 21.78
C SER A 249 -17.66 -9.77 20.25
N CYS A 250 -16.69 -10.54 19.79
CA CYS A 250 -16.44 -10.77 18.36
C CYS A 250 -17.47 -11.69 17.70
N VAL A 251 -17.93 -12.70 18.41
CA VAL A 251 -18.97 -13.64 17.92
C VAL A 251 -20.31 -12.93 17.78
N GLY A 252 -20.65 -12.12 18.79
CA GLY A 252 -21.94 -11.42 18.89
C GLY A 252 -23.12 -12.33 19.21
N GLN A 253 -24.31 -11.73 19.36
CA GLN A 253 -25.52 -12.48 19.67
C GLN A 253 -25.81 -13.53 18.58
N LYS A 254 -25.89 -14.81 19.01
CA LYS A 254 -26.14 -15.95 18.10
C LYS A 254 -25.17 -16.01 16.91
N GLY A 255 -23.97 -15.47 17.05
CA GLY A 255 -22.95 -15.48 15.99
C GLY A 255 -23.18 -14.47 14.85
N GLN A 256 -24.05 -13.49 15.03
CA GLN A 256 -24.42 -12.56 13.94
C GLN A 256 -23.23 -11.75 13.42
N ARG A 257 -22.33 -11.27 14.29
CA ARG A 257 -21.18 -10.45 13.89
C ARG A 257 -20.18 -11.26 13.06
N VAL A 258 -19.75 -12.41 13.58
CA VAL A 258 -18.82 -13.28 12.81
C VAL A 258 -19.46 -13.78 11.53
N GLN A 259 -20.78 -14.07 11.52
CA GLN A 259 -21.50 -14.53 10.34
C GLN A 259 -21.57 -13.43 9.25
N ALA A 260 -21.69 -12.17 9.61
CA ALA A 260 -21.63 -11.06 8.66
C ALA A 260 -20.28 -11.02 7.93
N ILE A 261 -19.17 -11.21 8.67
CA ILE A 261 -17.82 -11.27 8.10
C ILE A 261 -17.63 -12.51 7.23
N VAL A 262 -18.10 -13.68 7.68
CA VAL A 262 -18.08 -14.94 6.90
C VAL A 262 -18.83 -14.75 5.58
N THR A 263 -19.96 -14.05 5.61
CA THR A 263 -20.77 -13.77 4.40
C THR A 263 -20.03 -12.82 3.45
N GLU A 264 -19.40 -11.77 3.98
CA GLU A 264 -18.56 -10.85 3.18
C GLU A 264 -17.40 -11.60 2.49
N LEU A 265 -16.79 -12.57 3.19
CA LEU A 265 -15.68 -13.40 2.69
C LEU A 265 -16.14 -14.67 1.97
N LYS A 266 -17.42 -14.71 1.54
CA LYS A 266 -17.99 -15.79 0.72
C LYS A 266 -17.86 -17.19 1.33
N GLY A 267 -17.97 -17.31 2.64
CA GLY A 267 -17.99 -18.58 3.36
C GLY A 267 -16.64 -19.00 3.96
N GLU A 268 -15.63 -18.12 3.97
CA GLU A 268 -14.37 -18.35 4.71
C GLU A 268 -14.68 -18.59 6.19
N LYS A 269 -14.26 -19.73 6.73
CA LYS A 269 -14.52 -20.10 8.14
C LYS A 269 -13.58 -19.30 9.05
N ILE A 270 -14.11 -18.80 10.17
CA ILE A 270 -13.35 -17.98 11.09
C ILE A 270 -13.43 -18.59 12.50
N ASP A 271 -12.27 -18.94 13.06
CA ASP A 271 -12.12 -19.34 14.46
C ASP A 271 -11.60 -18.15 15.26
N ILE A 272 -12.30 -17.80 16.31
CA ILE A 272 -11.92 -16.73 17.24
C ILE A 272 -11.44 -17.39 18.51
N VAL A 273 -10.21 -17.07 18.92
CA VAL A 273 -9.59 -17.64 20.13
C VAL A 273 -9.12 -16.54 21.06
N GLU A 274 -9.15 -16.81 22.34
CA GLU A 274 -8.62 -15.90 23.34
C GLU A 274 -7.09 -15.96 23.33
N TRP A 275 -6.47 -14.79 23.27
CA TRP A 275 -5.02 -14.64 23.41
C TRP A 275 -4.61 -14.75 24.87
N SER A 276 -3.48 -15.34 25.13
CA SER A 276 -2.85 -15.38 26.47
C SER A 276 -1.35 -15.08 26.34
N GLU A 277 -0.80 -14.46 27.37
CA GLU A 277 0.66 -14.28 27.48
C GLU A 277 1.35 -15.61 27.76
N ASP A 278 0.67 -16.52 28.48
CA ASP A 278 1.15 -17.88 28.72
C ASP A 278 1.05 -18.73 27.45
N PRO A 279 2.20 -19.18 26.89
CA PRO A 279 2.22 -19.99 25.69
C PRO A 279 1.46 -21.30 25.80
N VAL A 280 1.39 -21.90 27.02
CA VAL A 280 0.62 -23.14 27.28
C VAL A 280 -0.85 -22.90 26.98
N VAL A 281 -1.40 -21.85 27.57
CA VAL A 281 -2.82 -21.47 27.41
C VAL A 281 -3.08 -21.02 25.94
N TYR A 282 -2.21 -20.18 25.40
CA TYR A 282 -2.42 -19.63 24.05
C TYR A 282 -2.38 -20.70 22.96
N VAL A 283 -1.40 -21.61 23.00
CA VAL A 283 -1.31 -22.72 22.03
C VAL A 283 -2.51 -23.67 22.19
N SER A 284 -2.93 -23.95 23.41
CA SER A 284 -4.13 -24.76 23.70
C SER A 284 -5.38 -24.12 23.06
N ASN A 285 -5.61 -22.82 23.28
CA ASN A 285 -6.72 -22.08 22.70
C ASN A 285 -6.66 -22.05 21.16
N ALA A 286 -5.46 -21.88 20.61
CA ALA A 286 -5.25 -21.80 19.16
C ALA A 286 -5.58 -23.11 18.42
N LEU A 287 -5.50 -24.26 19.09
CA LEU A 287 -5.86 -25.56 18.54
C LEU A 287 -7.37 -25.85 18.56
N SER A 288 -8.18 -24.94 19.14
CA SER A 288 -9.63 -25.05 19.06
C SER A 288 -10.10 -25.39 17.62
N PRO A 289 -11.12 -26.27 17.45
CA PRO A 289 -12.03 -26.83 18.47
C PRO A 289 -11.55 -28.12 19.15
N SER A 290 -10.31 -28.55 18.95
CA SER A 290 -9.78 -29.74 19.61
C SER A 290 -9.47 -29.45 21.09
N LYS A 291 -9.70 -30.45 21.93
CA LYS A 291 -9.32 -30.37 23.36
C LYS A 291 -7.86 -30.80 23.51
N VAL A 292 -7.09 -30.01 24.22
CA VAL A 292 -5.69 -30.28 24.56
C VAL A 292 -5.62 -30.85 25.97
N LEU A 293 -4.86 -31.91 26.16
CA LEU A 293 -4.60 -32.52 27.48
C LEU A 293 -3.41 -31.84 28.16
N LYS A 294 -2.30 -31.70 27.44
CA LYS A 294 -1.06 -31.10 27.96
C LYS A 294 -0.30 -30.37 26.85
N VAL A 295 0.42 -29.33 27.25
CA VAL A 295 1.35 -28.60 26.39
C VAL A 295 2.70 -28.56 27.08
N PHE A 296 3.74 -29.03 26.42
CA PHE A 296 5.13 -28.89 26.82
C PHE A 296 5.76 -27.77 26.00
N VAL A 297 6.44 -26.84 26.66
CA VAL A 297 7.00 -25.64 26.01
C VAL A 297 8.52 -25.69 26.06
N ASP A 298 9.14 -25.49 24.91
CA ASP A 298 10.56 -25.23 24.77
C ASP A 298 10.72 -23.76 24.34
N GLU A 299 11.10 -22.91 25.27
CA GLU A 299 11.24 -21.47 25.03
C GLU A 299 12.45 -21.14 24.17
N GLU A 300 13.53 -21.96 24.22
CA GLU A 300 14.75 -21.70 23.46
C GLU A 300 14.52 -21.88 21.95
N GLU A 301 13.81 -22.97 21.59
CA GLU A 301 13.48 -23.25 20.19
C GLU A 301 12.16 -22.63 19.71
N LYS A 302 11.40 -21.97 20.59
CA LYS A 302 10.00 -21.57 20.37
C LYS A 302 9.16 -22.70 19.79
N ALA A 303 9.25 -23.84 20.44
CA ALA A 303 8.55 -25.06 20.05
C ALA A 303 7.64 -25.55 21.18
N THR A 304 6.54 -26.20 20.79
CA THR A 304 5.62 -26.81 21.74
C THR A 304 5.27 -28.22 21.29
N THR A 305 5.25 -29.16 22.25
CA THR A 305 4.66 -30.49 22.06
C THR A 305 3.30 -30.52 22.73
N VAL A 306 2.26 -30.77 21.97
CA VAL A 306 0.88 -30.75 22.41
C VAL A 306 0.31 -32.15 22.41
N VAL A 307 -0.19 -32.59 23.53
CA VAL A 307 -0.85 -33.90 23.70
C VAL A 307 -2.37 -33.72 23.63
N VAL A 308 -2.98 -34.51 22.77
CA VAL A 308 -4.44 -34.53 22.59
C VAL A 308 -4.99 -35.95 22.75
N PRO A 309 -6.27 -36.14 23.13
CA PRO A 309 -6.88 -37.45 23.11
C PRO A 309 -6.79 -38.10 21.74
N ASP A 310 -6.58 -39.42 21.65
CA ASP A 310 -6.41 -40.18 20.42
C ASP A 310 -7.53 -39.89 19.40
N TYR A 311 -8.78 -39.84 19.86
CA TYR A 311 -9.93 -39.57 18.96
C TYR A 311 -10.00 -38.14 18.46
N GLN A 312 -9.20 -37.22 19.00
CA GLN A 312 -9.13 -35.81 18.55
C GLN A 312 -7.88 -35.48 17.73
N LEU A 313 -6.93 -36.38 17.60
CA LEU A 313 -5.69 -36.14 16.86
C LEU A 313 -5.95 -35.60 15.45
N SER A 314 -6.86 -36.25 14.70
CA SER A 314 -7.22 -35.81 13.36
C SER A 314 -7.87 -34.43 13.33
N LEU A 315 -8.62 -34.04 14.39
CA LEU A 315 -9.24 -32.73 14.52
C LEU A 315 -8.19 -31.66 14.86
N ALA A 316 -7.27 -31.97 15.76
CA ALA A 316 -6.18 -31.07 16.16
C ALA A 316 -5.26 -30.75 14.98
N ILE A 317 -4.88 -31.74 14.19
CA ILE A 317 -4.09 -31.57 12.97
C ILE A 317 -4.92 -30.85 11.90
N GLY A 318 -6.18 -31.25 11.72
CA GLY A 318 -7.07 -30.75 10.69
C GLY A 318 -6.79 -31.33 9.31
N LYS A 319 -7.69 -31.04 8.35
CA LYS A 319 -7.53 -31.47 6.96
C LYS A 319 -6.24 -30.93 6.36
N ARG A 320 -5.35 -31.81 5.90
CA ARG A 320 -4.02 -31.45 5.35
C ARG A 320 -3.16 -30.62 6.32
N GLY A 321 -3.32 -30.79 7.62
CA GLY A 321 -2.58 -30.02 8.61
C GLY A 321 -3.01 -28.56 8.77
N GLN A 322 -4.21 -28.19 8.31
CA GLN A 322 -4.67 -26.81 8.27
C GLN A 322 -4.82 -26.22 9.67
N ASN A 323 -5.44 -26.95 10.62
CA ASN A 323 -5.65 -26.43 11.96
C ASN A 323 -4.32 -26.20 12.69
N ALA A 324 -3.42 -27.16 12.65
CA ALA A 324 -2.06 -27.05 13.23
C ALA A 324 -1.25 -25.91 12.59
N ARG A 325 -1.28 -25.79 11.26
CA ARG A 325 -0.56 -24.74 10.54
C ARG A 325 -1.11 -23.34 10.86
N LEU A 326 -2.42 -23.17 10.94
CA LEU A 326 -3.04 -21.90 11.33
C LEU A 326 -2.73 -21.56 12.79
N ALA A 327 -2.78 -22.54 13.69
CA ALA A 327 -2.42 -22.35 15.10
C ALA A 327 -0.95 -21.93 15.25
N ALA A 328 -0.04 -22.60 14.56
CA ALA A 328 1.38 -22.24 14.55
C ALA A 328 1.63 -20.82 14.04
N LYS A 329 0.98 -20.42 12.93
CA LYS A 329 1.06 -19.06 12.40
C LYS A 329 0.47 -18.02 13.33
N LEU A 330 -0.64 -18.34 14.00
CA LEU A 330 -1.34 -17.45 14.92
C LEU A 330 -0.51 -17.16 16.15
N THR A 331 0.08 -18.21 16.75
CA THR A 331 0.82 -18.13 18.01
C THR A 331 2.28 -17.74 17.82
N GLY A 332 2.85 -18.00 16.64
CA GLY A 332 4.28 -17.84 16.37
C GLY A 332 5.15 -18.97 16.95
N TRP A 333 4.53 -20.05 17.44
CA TRP A 333 5.21 -21.23 17.99
C TRP A 333 5.22 -22.38 16.96
N LYS A 334 6.27 -23.16 16.95
CA LYS A 334 6.28 -24.46 16.27
C LYS A 334 5.41 -25.41 17.11
N ILE A 335 4.47 -26.10 16.52
CA ILE A 335 3.54 -26.97 17.24
C ILE A 335 3.70 -28.39 16.71
N ASP A 336 4.13 -29.31 17.57
CA ASP A 336 4.12 -30.75 17.35
C ASP A 336 2.93 -31.36 18.11
N ILE A 337 2.07 -32.11 17.41
CA ILE A 337 0.85 -32.67 17.99
C ILE A 337 0.99 -34.18 18.08
N LYS A 338 0.85 -34.70 19.28
CA LYS A 338 0.91 -36.15 19.61
C LYS A 338 -0.40 -36.63 20.18
N SER A 339 -0.72 -37.88 19.88
CA SER A 339 -1.80 -38.57 20.58
C SER A 339 -1.41 -38.90 22.03
N GLU A 340 -2.38 -39.10 22.89
CA GLU A 340 -2.15 -39.53 24.25
C GLU A 340 -1.38 -40.88 24.31
N SER A 341 -1.76 -41.82 23.43
CA SER A 341 -1.08 -43.12 23.32
C SER A 341 0.38 -42.97 22.89
N ASP A 342 0.70 -42.11 21.92
CA ASP A 342 2.08 -41.88 21.48
C ASP A 342 2.89 -41.17 22.55
N ALA A 343 2.32 -40.18 23.25
CA ALA A 343 2.96 -39.44 24.33
C ALA A 343 3.32 -40.36 25.53
N ARG A 344 2.43 -41.31 25.84
CA ARG A 344 2.71 -42.36 26.88
C ARG A 344 3.82 -43.31 26.43
N ALA A 345 3.81 -43.74 25.17
CA ALA A 345 4.85 -44.62 24.62
C ALA A 345 6.26 -43.97 24.63
N GLU A 346 6.30 -42.64 24.50
CA GLU A 346 7.54 -41.87 24.57
C GLU A 346 7.93 -41.45 26.01
N GLY A 347 7.13 -41.77 27.02
CA GLY A 347 7.38 -41.42 28.41
C GLY A 347 7.15 -39.95 28.77
N LEU A 348 6.48 -39.18 27.90
CA LEU A 348 6.24 -37.73 28.10
C LEU A 348 5.19 -37.46 29.19
N LEU A 349 4.41 -38.48 29.60
CA LEU A 349 3.36 -38.39 30.61
C LEU A 349 3.74 -39.06 31.93
N ASP A 350 4.86 -39.77 32.02
CA ASP A 350 5.26 -40.55 33.21
C ASP A 350 5.52 -39.68 34.46
N ASP A 351 6.04 -38.47 34.26
CA ASP A 351 6.30 -37.51 35.33
C ASP A 351 5.01 -36.95 35.98
N ILE A 352 3.89 -37.01 35.25
CA ILE A 352 2.61 -36.46 35.73
C ILE A 352 1.87 -37.43 36.67
N GLU A 353 1.95 -38.70 36.35
CA GLU A 353 1.34 -39.73 37.23
C GLU A 353 2.03 -39.74 38.60
N LEU A 354 3.32 -39.42 38.68
CA LEU A 354 4.06 -39.28 39.92
C LEU A 354 3.65 -38.03 40.74
N GLU A 355 3.29 -36.94 40.09
CA GLU A 355 2.80 -35.71 40.76
C GLU A 355 1.35 -35.88 41.26
N GLU A 356 0.47 -36.53 40.49
CA GLU A 356 -0.91 -36.82 40.93
C GLU A 356 -0.97 -37.87 42.04
N GLU A 357 -0.12 -38.91 42.01
CA GLU A 357 0.03 -39.87 43.11
C GLU A 357 0.58 -39.19 44.36
N ALA A 358 1.57 -38.29 44.25
CA ALA A 358 2.12 -37.55 45.38
C ALA A 358 1.11 -36.57 46.02
N TYR A 359 0.18 -36.02 45.24
CA TYR A 359 -0.89 -35.15 45.73
C TYR A 359 -2.04 -35.94 46.37
N SER A 360 -2.34 -37.16 45.88
CA SER A 360 -3.37 -38.03 46.47
C SER A 360 -2.91 -38.63 47.81
N ASP A 361 -1.64 -39.00 47.91
CA ASP A 361 -1.06 -39.56 49.15
C ASP A 361 -0.98 -38.52 50.28
N ASN A 362 -0.72 -37.25 49.95
CA ASN A 362 -0.73 -36.14 50.93
C ASN A 362 -2.13 -35.71 51.39
N SER A 363 -3.19 -36.09 50.67
CA SER A 363 -4.56 -35.74 51.07
C SER A 363 -5.23 -36.76 51.95
N GLU A 364 -4.75 -38.00 52.00
CA GLU A 364 -5.24 -39.04 52.96
C GLU A 364 -4.66 -38.87 54.36
N ASP A 365 -3.47 -38.30 54.52
CA ASP A 365 -2.85 -38.05 55.83
C ASP A 365 -3.39 -36.81 56.58
N LEU A 366 -4.33 -36.07 56.03
CA LEU A 366 -4.96 -34.89 56.66
C LEU A 366 -6.34 -35.16 57.29
N PHE A 367 -6.80 -36.42 57.30
CA PHE A 367 -8.09 -36.84 57.89
C PHE A 367 -7.99 -37.97 58.92
N GLU A 368 -6.81 -38.22 59.55
CA GLU A 368 -6.71 -38.98 60.76
C GLU A 368 -6.57 -38.12 62.04
#